data_d0a604aab5b3a9d64a1fecc15c00d867
#
_entry.id   d0a604aab5b3a9d64a1fecc15c00d867
#
_cell.length_a   1.000
_cell.length_b   1.000
_cell.length_c   1.000
_cell.angle_alpha   90.00
_cell.angle_beta   90.00
_cell.angle_gamma   90.00
#
_symmetry.space_group_name_H-M   'P 1'
#
loop_
_entity.id
_entity.type
_entity.pdbx_description
1 polymer ?
#
loop_
_entity_poly.entity_id
_entity_poly.type
_entity_poly.pdbx_seq_one_letter_code
_entity_poly.pdbx_strand_id
1 'polypeptide(L)'
;MSQTPTATRTVVGPVLVRDATKPAPRQLVRFAFYKVQPEWRRLSADTRAEHRRELAAVLEEHSRRILMRTFTLVGTRGDSDMMIWAVSEEAERLQALFTDINRSGLAGYLQCSHSYTAMTKRSIYVDTEHPNQGGTTDRLVLAPGKSRYLFVYPFVKTRAWWALSAEERQRMMQEHIRVGHEYPSVKINTTYSFGLDDQEFVVAFETDSAADFLDCVQALRDTEASSYTLRDVPSFTCVRAQIDEMLEALG
;
A
#
# COMPACT_ATOMS: atom_id res chain seq x y z
N MET A 1 5.32 18.05 39.72
CA MET A 1 5.96 16.97 38.97
C MET A 1 5.67 17.24 37.51
N SER A 2 6.66 17.75 36.78
CA SER A 2 6.55 18.16 35.41
C SER A 2 6.78 16.92 34.51
N GLN A 3 5.77 16.51 33.75
CA GLN A 3 5.92 15.46 32.74
C GLN A 3 6.52 16.08 31.49
N THR A 4 7.72 15.66 31.14
CA THR A 4 8.39 16.00 29.90
C THR A 4 7.66 15.26 28.74
N PRO A 5 7.25 15.94 27.66
CA PRO A 5 6.62 15.25 26.55
C PRO A 5 7.67 14.41 25.81
N THR A 6 7.39 13.13 25.68
CA THR A 6 8.17 12.19 24.88
C THR A 6 8.06 12.60 23.41
N ALA A 7 9.15 12.99 22.81
CA ALA A 7 9.21 13.40 21.42
C ALA A 7 8.90 12.19 20.51
N THR A 8 7.79 12.24 19.83
CA THR A 8 7.36 11.27 18.83
C THR A 8 8.37 11.30 17.66
N ARG A 9 9.21 10.29 17.57
CA ARG A 9 10.17 10.13 16.48
C ARG A 9 9.44 9.66 15.22
N THR A 10 9.18 10.57 14.30
CA THR A 10 8.69 10.23 12.95
C THR A 10 9.81 9.51 12.21
N VAL A 11 9.67 8.20 12.00
CA VAL A 11 10.61 7.44 11.15
C VAL A 11 10.33 7.80 9.70
N VAL A 12 11.12 8.74 9.17
CA VAL A 12 11.20 9.02 7.74
C VAL A 12 12.16 7.99 7.16
N GLY A 13 11.66 7.08 6.32
CA GLY A 13 12.51 6.11 5.62
C GLY A 13 13.61 6.82 4.81
N PRO A 14 14.68 6.11 4.41
CA PRO A 14 15.82 6.71 3.76
C PRO A 14 15.42 7.46 2.49
N VAL A 15 15.81 8.72 2.40
CA VAL A 15 15.84 9.44 1.13
C VAL A 15 17.00 8.85 0.35
N LEU A 16 16.72 7.99 -0.63
CA LEU A 16 17.74 7.46 -1.52
C LEU A 16 18.28 8.63 -2.35
N VAL A 17 19.52 9.03 -2.11
CA VAL A 17 20.23 9.99 -2.97
C VAL A 17 20.45 9.29 -4.32
N ARG A 18 19.79 9.77 -5.35
CA ARG A 18 19.84 9.18 -6.69
C ARG A 18 20.74 9.98 -7.62
N ASP A 19 21.44 9.24 -8.47
CA ASP A 19 22.10 9.80 -9.63
C ASP A 19 21.02 10.18 -10.67
N ALA A 20 20.78 11.48 -10.84
CA ALA A 20 19.76 12.00 -11.73
C ALA A 20 20.01 11.69 -13.23
N THR A 21 21.21 11.21 -13.56
CA THR A 21 21.59 10.88 -14.95
C THR A 21 21.15 9.48 -15.36
N LYS A 22 20.77 8.61 -14.42
CA LYS A 22 20.31 7.25 -14.67
C LYS A 22 18.80 7.14 -14.57
N PRO A 23 18.13 6.34 -15.43
CA PRO A 23 16.72 6.01 -15.25
C PRO A 23 16.48 5.46 -13.83
N ALA A 24 15.46 5.94 -13.14
CA ALA A 24 15.12 5.39 -11.85
C ALA A 24 14.79 3.89 -11.98
N PRO A 25 15.40 3.00 -11.18
CA PRO A 25 15.06 1.59 -11.19
C PRO A 25 13.61 1.41 -10.76
N ARG A 26 12.97 0.37 -11.29
CA ARG A 26 11.64 -0.03 -10.84
C ARG A 26 11.72 -0.56 -9.41
N GLN A 27 10.69 -0.26 -8.64
CA GLN A 27 10.58 -0.71 -7.26
C GLN A 27 9.61 -1.89 -7.17
N LEU A 28 10.03 -2.95 -6.50
CA LEU A 28 9.14 -4.01 -6.03
C LEU A 28 8.33 -3.49 -4.85
N VAL A 29 7.06 -3.86 -4.83
CA VAL A 29 6.08 -3.43 -3.83
C VAL A 29 5.40 -4.66 -3.26
N ARG A 30 5.33 -4.73 -1.94
CA ARG A 30 4.63 -5.79 -1.23
C ARG A 30 3.60 -5.18 -0.29
N PHE A 31 2.35 -5.61 -0.44
CA PHE A 31 1.29 -5.39 0.54
C PHE A 31 1.03 -6.71 1.24
N ALA A 32 1.31 -6.79 2.53
CA ALA A 32 1.13 -8.01 3.32
C ALA A 32 0.14 -7.75 4.46
N PHE A 33 -0.96 -8.49 4.46
CA PHE A 33 -2.03 -8.39 5.43
C PHE A 33 -2.00 -9.58 6.37
N TYR A 34 -2.13 -9.33 7.66
CA TYR A 34 -2.06 -10.36 8.67
C TYR A 34 -3.27 -10.34 9.59
N LYS A 35 -3.73 -11.53 9.93
CA LYS A 35 -4.68 -11.80 10.99
C LYS A 35 -3.97 -12.42 12.16
N VAL A 36 -4.19 -11.89 13.37
CA VAL A 36 -3.69 -12.45 14.60
C VAL A 36 -4.63 -13.56 15.07
N GLN A 37 -4.10 -14.74 15.32
CA GLN A 37 -4.86 -15.87 15.86
C GLN A 37 -5.31 -15.59 17.29
N PRO A 38 -6.55 -15.98 17.69
CA PRO A 38 -7.10 -15.73 19.02
C PRO A 38 -6.25 -16.30 20.16
N GLU A 39 -5.50 -17.36 19.89
CA GLU A 39 -4.61 -18.03 20.84
C GLU A 39 -3.54 -17.09 21.39
N TRP A 40 -3.02 -16.18 20.56
CA TRP A 40 -2.06 -15.18 21.01
C TRP A 40 -2.60 -14.27 22.11
N ARG A 41 -3.88 -13.88 22.00
CA ARG A 41 -4.52 -13.02 23.00
C ARG A 41 -4.75 -13.71 24.34
N ARG A 42 -4.62 -15.05 24.38
CA ARG A 42 -4.70 -15.86 25.62
C ARG A 42 -3.37 -16.02 26.34
N LEU A 43 -2.26 -15.62 25.73
CA LEU A 43 -0.93 -15.61 26.35
C LEU A 43 -0.89 -14.58 27.48
N SER A 44 0.12 -14.72 28.36
CA SER A 44 0.34 -13.72 29.40
C SER A 44 0.63 -12.34 28.82
N ALA A 45 0.33 -11.30 29.55
CA ALA A 45 0.60 -9.91 29.12
C ALA A 45 2.10 -9.71 28.83
N ASP A 46 2.98 -10.30 29.64
CA ASP A 46 4.43 -10.21 29.48
C ASP A 46 4.90 -10.89 28.20
N THR A 47 4.41 -12.09 27.88
CA THR A 47 4.72 -12.80 26.65
C THR A 47 4.25 -12.01 25.42
N ARG A 48 3.03 -11.44 25.47
CA ARG A 48 2.54 -10.62 24.37
C ARG A 48 3.37 -9.35 24.17
N ALA A 49 3.78 -8.72 25.27
CA ALA A 49 4.65 -7.55 25.23
C ALA A 49 6.03 -7.88 24.65
N GLU A 50 6.58 -9.04 24.97
CA GLU A 50 7.84 -9.51 24.39
C GLU A 50 7.72 -9.76 22.89
N HIS A 51 6.70 -10.51 22.45
CA HIS A 51 6.45 -10.76 21.05
C HIS A 51 6.26 -9.47 20.23
N ARG A 52 5.56 -8.45 20.80
CA ARG A 52 5.43 -7.14 20.15
C ARG A 52 6.78 -6.43 20.03
N ARG A 53 7.62 -6.45 21.08
CA ARG A 53 8.95 -5.82 21.05
C ARG A 53 9.86 -6.47 20.01
N GLU A 54 9.84 -7.79 19.90
CA GLU A 54 10.62 -8.52 18.88
C GLU A 54 10.21 -8.11 17.47
N LEU A 55 8.91 -8.12 17.17
CA LEU A 55 8.44 -7.73 15.84
C LEU A 55 8.68 -6.24 15.58
N ALA A 56 8.50 -5.37 16.57
CA ALA A 56 8.81 -3.94 16.44
C ALA A 56 10.28 -3.73 16.05
N ALA A 57 11.20 -4.40 16.75
CA ALA A 57 12.65 -4.30 16.48
C ALA A 57 12.99 -4.74 15.04
N VAL A 58 12.36 -5.82 14.54
CA VAL A 58 12.53 -6.28 13.16
C VAL A 58 12.04 -5.21 12.17
N LEU A 59 10.82 -4.69 12.36
CA LEU A 59 10.25 -3.69 11.47
C LEU A 59 11.05 -2.38 11.48
N GLU A 60 11.51 -1.92 12.63
CA GLU A 60 12.34 -0.73 12.77
C GLU A 60 13.68 -0.87 12.05
N GLU A 61 14.37 -2.00 12.22
CA GLU A 61 15.65 -2.24 11.56
C GLU A 61 15.52 -2.22 10.04
N HIS A 62 14.51 -2.92 9.50
CA HIS A 62 14.28 -2.94 8.06
C HIS A 62 13.79 -1.60 7.51
N SER A 63 13.03 -0.82 8.29
CA SER A 63 12.54 0.51 7.88
C SER A 63 13.66 1.53 7.60
N ARG A 64 14.86 1.28 8.10
CA ARG A 64 16.06 2.09 7.82
C ARG A 64 16.65 1.85 6.43
N ARG A 65 16.31 0.72 5.80
CA ARG A 65 16.90 0.25 4.54
C ARG A 65 15.92 0.22 3.37
N ILE A 66 14.63 0.07 3.66
CA ILE A 66 13.56 0.05 2.68
C ILE A 66 12.47 1.05 3.06
N LEU A 67 11.70 1.49 2.07
CA LEU A 67 10.51 2.28 2.36
C LEU A 67 9.44 1.34 2.91
N MET A 68 8.96 1.63 4.12
CA MET A 68 7.92 0.85 4.78
C MET A 68 6.87 1.76 5.41
N ARG A 69 5.61 1.32 5.39
CA ARG A 69 4.48 1.93 6.09
C ARG A 69 3.67 0.84 6.77
N THR A 70 3.15 1.15 7.94
CA THR A 70 2.36 0.24 8.76
C THR A 70 0.96 0.80 9.00
N PHE A 71 -0.02 -0.11 9.06
CA PHE A 71 -1.43 0.23 9.17
C PHE A 71 -2.13 -0.77 10.07
N THR A 72 -3.08 -0.29 10.88
CA THR A 72 -4.03 -1.15 11.56
C THR A 72 -5.31 -1.32 10.73
N LEU A 73 -5.88 -2.52 10.76
CA LEU A 73 -7.20 -2.83 10.21
C LEU A 73 -8.16 -3.29 11.30
N VAL A 74 -7.75 -3.23 12.55
CA VAL A 74 -8.63 -3.53 13.69
C VAL A 74 -9.84 -2.59 13.67
N GLY A 75 -11.04 -3.18 13.63
CA GLY A 75 -12.30 -2.43 13.54
C GLY A 75 -12.75 -2.06 12.12
N THR A 76 -11.88 -2.19 11.11
CA THR A 76 -12.24 -1.89 9.71
C THR A 76 -12.38 -3.14 8.85
N ARG A 77 -11.78 -4.27 9.27
CA ARG A 77 -11.86 -5.53 8.55
C ARG A 77 -11.86 -6.74 9.48
N GLY A 78 -12.64 -7.78 9.12
CA GLY A 78 -12.79 -8.98 9.96
C GLY A 78 -11.68 -10.03 9.76
N ASP A 79 -11.11 -10.11 8.57
CA ASP A 79 -10.13 -11.13 8.16
C ASP A 79 -8.67 -10.64 8.18
N SER A 80 -8.43 -9.40 8.60
CA SER A 80 -7.10 -8.82 8.73
C SER A 80 -7.06 -7.83 9.89
N ASP A 81 -5.98 -7.81 10.66
CA ASP A 81 -5.78 -6.91 11.80
C ASP A 81 -4.71 -5.85 11.52
N MET A 82 -3.69 -6.18 10.71
CA MET A 82 -2.62 -5.26 10.35
C MET A 82 -2.15 -5.44 8.90
N MET A 83 -1.52 -4.40 8.36
CA MET A 83 -0.91 -4.42 7.04
C MET A 83 0.46 -3.75 7.04
N ILE A 84 1.41 -4.36 6.34
CA ILE A 84 2.73 -3.81 6.05
C ILE A 84 2.81 -3.53 4.55
N TRP A 85 3.05 -2.26 4.20
CA TRP A 85 3.38 -1.82 2.84
C TRP A 85 4.89 -1.61 2.75
N ALA A 86 5.58 -2.51 2.06
CA ALA A 86 7.02 -2.50 1.90
C ALA A 86 7.41 -2.27 0.43
N VAL A 87 8.42 -1.43 0.19
CA VAL A 87 8.90 -1.07 -1.15
C VAL A 87 10.43 -1.14 -1.19
N SER A 88 10.97 -1.83 -2.18
CA SER A 88 12.41 -1.96 -2.37
C SER A 88 12.77 -2.06 -3.86
N GLU A 89 13.97 -1.65 -4.24
CA GLU A 89 14.54 -1.88 -5.56
C GLU A 89 15.10 -3.30 -5.71
N GLU A 90 15.34 -3.98 -4.58
CA GLU A 90 15.93 -5.33 -4.48
C GLU A 90 14.93 -6.29 -3.82
N ALA A 91 14.63 -7.40 -4.50
CA ALA A 91 13.72 -8.44 -4.00
C ALA A 91 14.25 -9.08 -2.70
N GLU A 92 15.57 -9.23 -2.61
CA GLU A 92 16.28 -9.85 -1.50
C GLU A 92 16.05 -9.08 -0.19
N ARG A 93 15.89 -7.76 -0.25
CA ARG A 93 15.59 -6.94 0.94
C ARG A 93 14.16 -7.19 1.44
N LEU A 94 13.20 -7.36 0.53
CA LEU A 94 11.84 -7.76 0.92
C LEU A 94 11.85 -9.16 1.49
N GLN A 95 12.56 -10.11 0.85
CA GLN A 95 12.69 -11.47 1.35
C GLN A 95 13.31 -11.49 2.77
N ALA A 96 14.37 -10.72 3.01
CA ALA A 96 15.00 -10.62 4.32
C ALA A 96 14.01 -10.10 5.38
N LEU A 97 13.26 -9.03 5.08
CA LEU A 97 12.22 -8.50 5.97
C LEU A 97 11.23 -9.59 6.38
N PHE A 98 10.61 -10.28 5.42
CA PHE A 98 9.59 -11.28 5.72
C PHE A 98 10.18 -12.55 6.37
N THR A 99 11.45 -12.88 6.09
CA THR A 99 12.16 -13.94 6.79
C THR A 99 12.36 -13.59 8.27
N ASP A 100 12.76 -12.36 8.58
CA ASP A 100 12.98 -11.94 9.96
C ASP A 100 11.65 -11.74 10.71
N ILE A 101 10.59 -11.29 10.05
CA ILE A 101 9.23 -11.31 10.62
C ILE A 101 8.87 -12.74 11.05
N ASN A 102 9.09 -13.74 10.21
CA ASN A 102 8.75 -15.14 10.50
C ASN A 102 9.56 -15.75 11.67
N ARG A 103 10.66 -15.11 12.07
CA ARG A 103 11.48 -15.53 13.22
C ARG A 103 11.02 -14.93 14.54
N SER A 104 10.16 -13.90 14.53
CA SER A 104 9.64 -13.29 15.76
C SER A 104 8.61 -14.17 16.44
N GLY A 105 8.48 -14.07 17.77
CA GLY A 105 7.53 -14.86 18.54
C GLY A 105 6.07 -14.61 18.15
N LEU A 106 5.73 -13.35 17.73
CA LEU A 106 4.39 -13.05 17.24
C LEU A 106 4.06 -13.80 15.95
N ALA A 107 5.05 -14.06 15.08
CA ALA A 107 4.83 -14.69 13.78
C ALA A 107 4.20 -16.09 13.89
N GLY A 108 4.47 -16.82 14.97
CA GLY A 108 3.82 -18.10 15.24
C GLY A 108 2.29 -18.02 15.37
N TYR A 109 1.75 -16.81 15.52
CA TYR A 109 0.33 -16.52 15.67
C TYR A 109 -0.20 -15.58 14.55
N LEU A 110 0.61 -15.27 13.55
CA LEU A 110 0.20 -14.46 12.41
C LEU A 110 -0.16 -15.34 11.22
N GLN A 111 -1.37 -15.19 10.75
CA GLN A 111 -1.79 -15.71 9.46
C GLN A 111 -1.70 -14.61 8.41
N CYS A 112 -0.89 -14.81 7.36
CA CYS A 112 -0.94 -13.93 6.20
C CYS A 112 -2.27 -14.15 5.48
N SER A 113 -3.25 -13.29 5.75
CA SER A 113 -4.60 -13.43 5.21
C SER A 113 -4.67 -13.07 3.73
N HIS A 114 -3.95 -12.02 3.33
CA HIS A 114 -3.82 -11.59 1.94
C HIS A 114 -2.42 -11.04 1.69
N SER A 115 -1.97 -11.15 0.44
CA SER A 115 -0.70 -10.55 0.05
C SER A 115 -0.70 -10.22 -1.43
N TYR A 116 -0.12 -9.06 -1.77
CA TYR A 116 0.00 -8.63 -3.15
C TYR A 116 1.42 -8.20 -3.45
N THR A 117 1.97 -8.73 -4.54
CA THR A 117 3.27 -8.35 -5.08
C THR A 117 3.07 -7.57 -6.37
N ALA A 118 3.71 -6.43 -6.47
CA ALA A 118 3.62 -5.55 -7.62
C ALA A 118 4.96 -4.85 -7.89
N MET A 119 5.02 -4.09 -8.97
CA MET A 119 6.18 -3.30 -9.34
C MET A 119 5.74 -1.93 -9.86
N THR A 120 6.54 -0.91 -9.62
CA THR A 120 6.34 0.40 -10.25
C THR A 120 6.60 0.32 -11.75
N LYS A 121 5.79 1.04 -12.52
CA LYS A 121 5.92 1.13 -13.98
C LYS A 121 5.35 2.46 -14.46
N ARG A 122 5.91 3.06 -15.50
CA ARG A 122 5.29 4.19 -16.16
C ARG A 122 3.93 3.80 -16.71
N SER A 123 2.93 4.66 -16.50
CA SER A 123 1.63 4.49 -17.12
C SER A 123 1.76 4.48 -18.64
N ILE A 124 1.00 3.60 -19.29
CA ILE A 124 0.84 3.63 -20.74
C ILE A 124 -0.20 4.66 -21.16
N TYR A 125 -1.02 5.15 -20.23
CA TYR A 125 -2.02 6.18 -20.47
C TYR A 125 -1.47 7.54 -20.08
N VAL A 126 -1.66 8.52 -20.95
CA VAL A 126 -1.17 9.89 -20.79
C VAL A 126 -2.36 10.79 -20.48
N ASP A 127 -2.21 11.66 -19.49
CA ASP A 127 -3.12 12.78 -19.30
C ASP A 127 -2.78 13.83 -20.35
N THR A 128 -3.62 13.94 -21.37
CA THR A 128 -3.41 14.90 -22.48
C THR A 128 -3.93 16.30 -22.14
N GLU A 129 -4.82 16.42 -21.17
CA GLU A 129 -5.40 17.71 -20.75
C GLU A 129 -4.49 18.44 -19.74
N HIS A 130 -3.81 17.67 -18.88
CA HIS A 130 -2.94 18.21 -17.84
C HIS A 130 -1.56 17.56 -17.84
N PRO A 131 -0.78 17.68 -18.92
CA PRO A 131 0.49 16.96 -19.05
C PRO A 131 1.51 17.30 -17.96
N ASN A 132 1.33 18.42 -17.25
CA ASN A 132 2.20 18.90 -16.17
C ASN A 132 1.56 18.89 -14.76
N GLN A 133 0.27 18.54 -14.66
CA GLN A 133 -0.45 18.48 -13.38
C GLN A 133 -0.56 17.04 -12.88
N GLY A 134 0.16 16.58 -12.17
CA GLY A 134 0.05 15.25 -11.60
C GLY A 134 1.36 14.55 -11.61
N GLY A 135 2.32 15.17 -10.96
CA GLY A 135 3.51 14.49 -10.49
C GLY A 135 4.03 13.40 -11.44
N THR A 136 4.04 13.68 -12.72
CA THR A 136 4.54 12.82 -13.80
C THR A 136 6.02 12.56 -13.66
N THR A 137 6.63 13.15 -12.68
CA THR A 137 7.93 12.80 -12.20
C THR A 137 7.90 11.35 -11.78
N ASP A 138 8.24 10.54 -12.74
CA ASP A 138 8.75 9.22 -12.53
C ASP A 138 7.87 8.36 -11.57
N ARG A 139 6.69 7.92 -12.06
CA ARG A 139 5.90 6.87 -11.39
C ARG A 139 6.70 5.56 -11.18
N LEU A 140 7.98 5.58 -11.47
CA LEU A 140 8.93 4.51 -11.14
C LEU A 140 9.32 4.53 -9.66
N VAL A 141 9.05 5.65 -8.94
CA VAL A 141 9.35 5.80 -7.52
C VAL A 141 8.10 6.13 -6.77
N LEU A 142 7.74 5.26 -5.83
CA LEU A 142 6.68 5.52 -4.89
C LEU A 142 7.16 6.52 -3.84
N ALA A 143 6.33 7.51 -3.59
CA ALA A 143 6.51 8.50 -2.54
C ALA A 143 5.25 8.55 -1.68
N PRO A 144 5.03 7.56 -0.79
CA PRO A 144 3.87 7.53 0.08
C PRO A 144 3.74 8.82 0.89
N GLY A 145 2.51 9.34 0.95
CA GLY A 145 2.16 10.50 1.75
C GLY A 145 2.15 10.19 3.25
N LYS A 146 1.53 11.14 3.98
CA LYS A 146 1.30 11.04 5.43
C LYS A 146 -0.19 10.92 5.74
N SER A 147 -1.02 10.63 4.75
CA SER A 147 -2.47 10.55 4.91
C SER A 147 -2.88 9.50 5.95
N ARG A 148 -4.00 9.77 6.59
CA ARG A 148 -4.56 8.94 7.66
C ARG A 148 -5.02 7.58 7.15
N TYR A 149 -5.61 7.55 5.95
CA TYR A 149 -6.16 6.32 5.36
C TYR A 149 -5.37 5.90 4.13
N LEU A 150 -5.29 4.58 3.96
CA LEU A 150 -4.89 3.93 2.73
C LEU A 150 -5.97 2.90 2.36
N PHE A 151 -6.56 3.05 1.19
CA PHE A 151 -7.51 2.09 0.63
C PHE A 151 -6.80 1.26 -0.42
N VAL A 152 -6.75 -0.06 -0.25
CA VAL A 152 -5.99 -0.96 -1.13
C VAL A 152 -6.90 -2.05 -1.67
N TYR A 153 -6.78 -2.34 -2.96
CA TYR A 153 -7.39 -3.52 -3.57
C TYR A 153 -6.62 -4.01 -4.80
N PRO A 154 -6.66 -5.34 -5.06
CA PRO A 154 -6.18 -5.89 -6.32
C PRO A 154 -7.14 -5.50 -7.44
N PHE A 155 -6.63 -5.31 -8.65
CA PHE A 155 -7.45 -4.88 -9.77
C PHE A 155 -7.11 -5.69 -11.03
N VAL A 156 -8.14 -6.13 -11.75
CA VAL A 156 -8.02 -6.90 -12.98
C VAL A 156 -9.02 -6.38 -14.01
N LYS A 157 -8.55 -6.13 -15.23
CA LYS A 157 -9.38 -5.82 -16.39
C LYS A 157 -9.88 -7.08 -17.08
N THR A 158 -10.98 -6.97 -17.81
CA THR A 158 -11.47 -8.06 -18.67
C THR A 158 -10.52 -8.32 -19.85
N ARG A 159 -10.56 -9.52 -20.46
CA ARG A 159 -9.85 -9.78 -21.70
C ARG A 159 -10.31 -8.89 -22.85
N ALA A 160 -11.60 -8.49 -22.84
CA ALA A 160 -12.13 -7.55 -23.81
C ALA A 160 -11.42 -6.18 -23.77
N TRP A 161 -11.05 -5.69 -22.58
CA TRP A 161 -10.25 -4.48 -22.44
C TRP A 161 -8.92 -4.57 -23.23
N TRP A 162 -8.24 -5.69 -23.08
CA TRP A 162 -6.93 -5.88 -23.72
C TRP A 162 -7.03 -6.13 -25.22
N ALA A 163 -8.20 -6.54 -25.71
CA ALA A 163 -8.49 -6.71 -27.14
C ALA A 163 -8.81 -5.38 -27.86
N LEU A 164 -9.14 -4.31 -27.11
CA LEU A 164 -9.34 -2.99 -27.69
C LEU A 164 -8.04 -2.41 -28.26
N SER A 165 -8.15 -1.52 -29.23
CA SER A 165 -7.00 -0.74 -29.72
C SER A 165 -6.40 0.14 -28.61
N ALA A 166 -5.16 0.58 -28.78
CA ALA A 166 -4.52 1.47 -27.82
C ALA A 166 -5.24 2.82 -27.75
N GLU A 167 -5.75 3.30 -28.87
CA GLU A 167 -6.48 4.56 -29.00
C GLU A 167 -7.81 4.52 -28.25
N GLU A 168 -8.58 3.44 -28.37
CA GLU A 168 -9.84 3.26 -27.64
C GLU A 168 -9.60 3.22 -26.13
N ARG A 169 -8.61 2.46 -25.68
CA ARG A 169 -8.23 2.43 -24.25
C ARG A 169 -7.79 3.80 -23.75
N GLN A 170 -6.99 4.53 -24.55
CA GLN A 170 -6.54 5.87 -24.18
C GLN A 170 -7.72 6.84 -24.03
N ARG A 171 -8.69 6.81 -24.98
CA ARG A 171 -9.89 7.65 -24.94
C ARG A 171 -10.69 7.42 -23.65
N MET A 172 -10.99 6.16 -23.32
CA MET A 172 -11.74 5.82 -22.11
C MET A 172 -10.96 6.19 -20.83
N MET A 173 -9.65 6.00 -20.84
CA MET A 173 -8.81 6.36 -19.70
C MET A 173 -8.63 7.86 -19.54
N GLN A 174 -8.75 8.66 -20.60
CA GLN A 174 -8.75 10.12 -20.52
C GLN A 174 -9.92 10.62 -19.65
N GLU A 175 -11.14 10.11 -19.89
CA GLU A 175 -12.31 10.40 -19.07
C GLU A 175 -12.07 9.96 -17.62
N HIS A 176 -11.61 8.74 -17.42
CA HIS A 176 -11.34 8.18 -16.09
C HIS A 176 -10.30 9.01 -15.30
N ILE A 177 -9.25 9.47 -15.97
CA ILE A 177 -8.22 10.32 -15.37
C ILE A 177 -8.81 11.69 -15.02
N ARG A 178 -9.61 12.30 -15.91
CA ARG A 178 -10.28 13.57 -15.67
C ARG A 178 -11.17 13.52 -14.44
N VAL A 179 -12.02 12.48 -14.33
CA VAL A 179 -12.86 12.27 -13.14
C VAL A 179 -12.02 12.11 -11.87
N GLY A 180 -10.92 11.37 -11.94
CA GLY A 180 -10.00 11.23 -10.79
C GLY A 180 -9.40 12.57 -10.34
N HIS A 181 -9.16 13.52 -11.24
CA HIS A 181 -8.66 14.86 -10.91
C HIS A 181 -9.68 15.77 -10.19
N GLU A 182 -10.96 15.44 -10.23
CA GLU A 182 -11.99 16.14 -9.46
C GLU A 182 -11.87 15.89 -7.95
N TYR A 183 -11.04 14.91 -7.54
CA TYR A 183 -10.78 14.52 -6.15
C TYR A 183 -9.32 14.73 -5.75
N PRO A 184 -8.82 15.97 -5.67
CA PRO A 184 -7.40 16.26 -5.42
C PRO A 184 -6.93 15.84 -4.01
N SER A 185 -7.84 15.62 -3.07
CA SER A 185 -7.56 15.06 -1.73
C SER A 185 -7.22 13.57 -1.75
N VAL A 186 -7.48 12.87 -2.87
CA VAL A 186 -7.27 11.43 -3.03
C VAL A 186 -6.06 11.18 -3.92
N LYS A 187 -4.95 10.78 -3.32
CA LYS A 187 -3.73 10.44 -4.06
C LYS A 187 -3.73 8.97 -4.45
N ILE A 188 -3.54 8.70 -5.74
CA ILE A 188 -3.56 7.35 -6.30
C ILE A 188 -2.14 6.83 -6.52
N ASN A 189 -1.85 5.64 -5.99
CA ASN A 189 -0.63 4.88 -6.25
C ASN A 189 -1.01 3.57 -6.95
N THR A 190 -0.86 3.50 -8.26
CA THR A 190 -1.11 2.29 -9.05
C THR A 190 0.20 1.56 -9.29
N THR A 191 0.25 0.28 -8.96
CA THR A 191 1.38 -0.62 -9.21
C THR A 191 0.96 -1.80 -10.06
N TYR A 192 1.90 -2.40 -10.78
CA TYR A 192 1.67 -3.38 -11.84
C TYR A 192 2.11 -4.77 -11.38
N SER A 193 1.26 -5.79 -11.60
CA SER A 193 1.50 -7.15 -11.12
C SER A 193 1.50 -8.21 -12.22
N PHE A 194 1.38 -7.83 -13.48
CA PHE A 194 1.31 -8.76 -14.61
C PHE A 194 2.40 -9.84 -14.55
N GLY A 195 2.00 -11.09 -14.28
CA GLY A 195 2.91 -12.23 -14.18
C GLY A 195 3.78 -12.25 -12.92
N LEU A 196 3.66 -11.25 -12.04
CA LEU A 196 4.31 -11.22 -10.72
C LEU A 196 3.42 -11.78 -9.62
N ASP A 197 2.10 -11.67 -9.80
CA ASP A 197 1.09 -12.14 -8.86
C ASP A 197 -0.24 -12.37 -9.63
N ASP A 198 -1.30 -12.78 -8.95
CA ASP A 198 -2.59 -13.20 -9.53
C ASP A 198 -3.43 -12.06 -10.12
N GLN A 199 -3.20 -10.82 -9.70
CA GLN A 199 -3.86 -9.62 -10.22
C GLN A 199 -3.00 -8.93 -11.30
N GLU A 200 -3.60 -8.00 -12.03
CA GLU A 200 -2.88 -7.17 -13.02
C GLU A 200 -2.31 -5.91 -12.39
N PHE A 201 -3.00 -5.36 -11.39
CA PHE A 201 -2.61 -4.15 -10.67
C PHE A 201 -2.91 -4.28 -9.18
N VAL A 202 -2.20 -3.50 -8.38
CA VAL A 202 -2.64 -3.13 -7.03
C VAL A 202 -2.82 -1.62 -7.00
N VAL A 203 -4.01 -1.19 -6.61
CA VAL A 203 -4.36 0.22 -6.48
C VAL A 203 -4.41 0.59 -5.01
N ALA A 204 -3.69 1.65 -4.64
CA ALA A 204 -3.60 2.13 -3.28
C ALA A 204 -3.90 3.63 -3.25
N PHE A 205 -4.97 4.04 -2.57
CA PHE A 205 -5.43 5.42 -2.47
C PHE A 205 -5.10 5.97 -1.09
N GLU A 206 -4.36 7.08 -1.06
CA GLU A 206 -4.05 7.79 0.17
C GLU A 206 -4.95 9.03 0.30
N THR A 207 -5.62 9.19 1.44
CA THR A 207 -6.43 10.38 1.74
C THR A 207 -6.65 10.53 3.25
N ASP A 208 -7.00 11.73 3.69
CA ASP A 208 -7.44 12.02 5.07
C ASP A 208 -8.98 11.97 5.21
N SER A 209 -9.71 11.84 4.07
CA SER A 209 -11.17 11.80 4.00
C SER A 209 -11.65 10.49 3.38
N ALA A 210 -12.27 9.62 4.18
CA ALA A 210 -12.91 8.41 3.69
C ALA A 210 -14.13 8.71 2.80
N ALA A 211 -14.80 9.85 3.03
CA ALA A 211 -15.92 10.30 2.21
C ALA A 211 -15.45 10.63 0.80
N ASP A 212 -14.38 11.45 0.65
CA ASP A 212 -13.83 11.79 -0.66
C ASP A 212 -13.38 10.56 -1.44
N PHE A 213 -12.83 9.55 -0.74
CA PHE A 213 -12.49 8.28 -1.38
C PHE A 213 -13.72 7.54 -1.89
N LEU A 214 -14.78 7.46 -1.08
CA LEU A 214 -16.04 6.81 -1.47
C LEU A 214 -16.62 7.50 -2.71
N ASP A 215 -16.74 8.83 -2.69
CA ASP A 215 -17.29 9.62 -3.78
C ASP A 215 -16.43 9.50 -5.05
N CYS A 216 -15.10 9.54 -4.90
CA CYS A 216 -14.16 9.34 -5.99
C CYS A 216 -14.34 7.96 -6.65
N VAL A 217 -14.41 6.88 -5.88
CA VAL A 217 -14.57 5.53 -6.44
C VAL A 217 -15.94 5.38 -7.09
N GLN A 218 -17.00 5.95 -6.51
CA GLN A 218 -18.34 5.94 -7.13
C GLN A 218 -18.31 6.64 -8.49
N ALA A 219 -17.75 7.86 -8.56
CA ALA A 219 -17.63 8.59 -9.81
C ALA A 219 -16.75 7.87 -10.85
N LEU A 220 -15.66 7.26 -10.43
CA LEU A 220 -14.81 6.45 -11.32
C LEU A 220 -15.55 5.22 -11.88
N ARG A 221 -16.47 4.63 -11.13
CA ARG A 221 -17.31 3.50 -11.59
C ARG A 221 -18.33 3.88 -12.64
N ASP A 222 -18.73 5.15 -12.72
CA ASP A 222 -19.66 5.65 -13.74
C ASP A 222 -18.95 5.87 -15.10
N THR A 223 -17.62 5.83 -15.16
CA THR A 223 -16.86 6.00 -16.41
C THR A 223 -16.92 4.75 -17.29
N GLU A 224 -16.85 4.93 -18.62
CA GLU A 224 -16.86 3.84 -19.59
C GLU A 224 -15.75 2.80 -19.33
N ALA A 225 -14.55 3.23 -18.92
CA ALA A 225 -13.44 2.35 -18.60
C ALA A 225 -13.76 1.35 -17.47
N SER A 226 -14.68 1.71 -16.56
CA SER A 226 -15.10 0.87 -15.45
C SER A 226 -15.85 -0.38 -15.89
N SER A 227 -16.61 -0.32 -17.01
CA SER A 227 -17.36 -1.46 -17.55
C SER A 227 -16.46 -2.67 -17.91
N TYR A 228 -15.17 -2.43 -18.09
CA TYR A 228 -14.17 -3.45 -18.36
C TYR A 228 -13.45 -3.96 -17.10
N THR A 229 -13.96 -3.68 -15.91
CA THR A 229 -13.39 -4.23 -14.67
C THR A 229 -13.88 -5.66 -14.46
N LEU A 230 -12.94 -6.61 -14.34
CA LEU A 230 -13.23 -8.00 -14.01
C LEU A 230 -13.26 -8.22 -12.50
N ARG A 231 -12.33 -7.62 -11.76
CA ARG A 231 -12.19 -7.78 -10.30
C ARG A 231 -11.51 -6.57 -9.69
N ASP A 232 -12.08 -6.07 -8.60
CA ASP A 232 -11.57 -4.98 -7.77
C ASP A 232 -11.80 -5.26 -6.27
N VAL A 233 -11.78 -6.54 -5.90
CA VAL A 233 -11.99 -7.04 -4.54
C VAL A 233 -10.92 -8.09 -4.18
N PRO A 234 -10.63 -8.26 -2.87
CA PRO A 234 -11.19 -7.59 -1.68
C PRO A 234 -10.63 -6.17 -1.49
N SER A 235 -11.43 -5.27 -0.92
CA SER A 235 -11.01 -3.91 -0.58
C SER A 235 -10.65 -3.80 0.90
N PHE A 236 -9.56 -3.07 1.20
CA PHE A 236 -9.03 -2.90 2.54
C PHE A 236 -9.01 -1.43 2.92
N THR A 237 -9.68 -1.09 4.03
CA THR A 237 -9.59 0.21 4.67
C THR A 237 -8.52 0.16 5.75
N CYS A 238 -7.36 0.70 5.47
CA CYS A 238 -6.19 0.67 6.34
C CYS A 238 -6.04 2.02 7.03
N VAL A 239 -5.95 2.02 8.35
CA VAL A 239 -5.70 3.23 9.16
C VAL A 239 -4.22 3.30 9.48
N ARG A 240 -3.58 4.40 9.09
CA ARG A 240 -2.15 4.56 9.32
C ARG A 240 -1.82 4.55 10.81
N ALA A 241 -0.82 3.78 11.19
CA ALA A 241 -0.33 3.66 12.55
C ALA A 241 1.21 3.54 12.54
N GLN A 242 1.87 4.08 13.56
CA GLN A 242 3.29 3.78 13.80
C GLN A 242 3.43 2.30 14.19
N ILE A 243 4.64 1.76 14.13
CA ILE A 243 4.88 0.33 14.42
C ILE A 243 4.31 -0.06 15.77
N ASP A 244 4.62 0.69 16.82
CA ASP A 244 4.14 0.39 18.17
C ASP A 244 2.62 0.50 18.28
N GLU A 245 2.01 1.57 17.73
CA GLU A 245 0.56 1.78 17.72
C GLU A 245 -0.17 0.62 16.98
N MET A 246 0.37 0.19 15.84
CA MET A 246 -0.18 -0.95 15.10
C MET A 246 -0.12 -2.23 15.92
N LEU A 247 1.01 -2.49 16.59
CA LEU A 247 1.21 -3.70 17.39
C LEU A 247 0.38 -3.69 18.70
N GLU A 248 0.21 -2.52 19.32
CA GLU A 248 -0.65 -2.36 20.51
C GLU A 248 -2.13 -2.60 20.17
N ALA A 249 -2.58 -2.18 18.98
CA ALA A 249 -3.95 -2.42 18.54
C ALA A 249 -4.32 -3.91 18.40
N LEU A 250 -3.33 -4.80 18.35
CA LEU A 250 -3.57 -6.26 18.27
C LEU A 250 -4.06 -6.87 19.60
N GLY A 251 -3.82 -6.20 20.74
CA GLY A 251 -4.25 -6.61 22.09
C GLY A 251 -3.15 -7.00 23.05
#